data_12ca04dcf816141977961785ccafc3cc
#
_entry.id   12ca04dcf816141977961785ccafc3cc
#
_cell.length_a   1.000
_cell.length_b   1.000
_cell.length_c   1.000
_cell.angle_alpha   90.00
_cell.angle_beta   90.00
_cell.angle_gamma   90.00
#
_symmetry.space_group_name_H-M   'P 1'
#
loop_
_entity.id
_entity.type
_entity.pdbx_description
1 polymer ?
#
loop_
_entity_poly.entity_id
_entity_poly.type
_entity_poly.pdbx_seq_one_letter_code
_entity_poly.pdbx_strand_id
1 'polypeptide(L)'
;MSMLLFAGAIEAAPVVDNGGIGDQCPGFYRDRPPRTPRPHRPHDSDFGKRVTLGVAFGIGPGWLNPRTDSVSRAGIVNTMRYGIPLDINFTTKNNYYFSTGVFFSHSGGKLRFVDDLENVGVLETVRRYNAIYLSLPTGIKLKTPSMKGFVVAAQFGFLHSFRLTAKASDQYEVAGEKVTSSKYMYTKETAWFREAGYIGLGMEYVIKDDFRVYLYATYDHTFVNFFGNKAEPNLLSGNEMRATAGNVEFMVGICF
;
A
#
# COMPACT_ATOMS: atom_id res chain seq x y z
N MET A 1 12.68 21.69 -23.20
CA MET A 1 12.02 20.49 -22.70
C MET A 1 10.57 20.56 -23.10
N SER A 2 10.24 19.91 -24.21
CA SER A 2 9.01 20.14 -25.00
C SER A 2 7.90 19.22 -24.50
N MET A 3 6.79 19.82 -24.17
CA MET A 3 5.54 19.17 -23.76
C MET A 3 4.71 18.93 -25.04
N LEU A 4 4.56 17.68 -25.45
CA LEU A 4 3.71 17.27 -26.56
C LEU A 4 2.27 17.10 -26.06
N LEU A 5 1.41 18.03 -26.46
CA LEU A 5 -0.04 17.96 -26.33
C LEU A 5 -0.56 17.06 -27.49
N PHE A 6 -1.16 15.93 -27.15
CA PHE A 6 -1.99 15.17 -28.07
C PHE A 6 -3.44 15.64 -27.96
N ALA A 7 -3.88 16.46 -28.90
CA ALA A 7 -5.28 16.75 -29.15
C ALA A 7 -5.81 15.74 -30.17
N GLY A 8 -6.59 14.76 -29.69
CA GLY A 8 -7.35 13.85 -30.55
C GLY A 8 -8.69 14.47 -30.91
N ALA A 9 -8.90 14.77 -32.18
CA ALA A 9 -10.18 15.19 -32.72
C ALA A 9 -11.17 14.01 -32.75
N ILE A 10 -12.31 14.21 -32.11
CA ILE A 10 -13.45 13.29 -32.22
C ILE A 10 -14.24 13.70 -33.46
N GLU A 11 -14.16 12.89 -34.47
CA GLU A 11 -14.96 13.01 -35.71
C GLU A 11 -16.38 12.48 -35.43
N ALA A 12 -17.37 13.35 -35.61
CA ALA A 12 -18.78 13.01 -35.43
C ALA A 12 -19.26 12.23 -36.68
N ALA A 13 -19.81 11.04 -36.45
CA ALA A 13 -20.44 10.25 -37.49
C ALA A 13 -21.77 10.88 -37.98
N PRO A 14 -22.10 10.80 -39.28
CA PRO A 14 -23.32 11.41 -39.79
C PRO A 14 -24.57 10.64 -39.37
N VAL A 15 -25.58 11.41 -38.97
CA VAL A 15 -26.94 10.93 -38.71
C VAL A 15 -27.58 10.53 -40.04
N VAL A 16 -27.88 9.25 -40.24
CA VAL A 16 -28.66 8.74 -41.38
C VAL A 16 -30.14 8.88 -41.02
N ASP A 17 -30.78 9.82 -41.68
CA ASP A 17 -32.23 10.02 -41.66
C ASP A 17 -32.90 8.96 -42.54
N ASN A 18 -33.57 7.98 -41.95
CA ASN A 18 -34.38 7.00 -42.67
C ASN A 18 -35.82 7.47 -42.70
N GLY A 19 -36.10 8.20 -43.79
CA GLY A 19 -37.45 8.57 -44.22
C GLY A 19 -38.37 7.34 -44.31
N GLY A 20 -39.56 7.51 -43.79
CA GLY A 20 -40.59 6.48 -43.76
C GLY A 20 -41.09 6.02 -45.11
N ILE A 21 -41.22 4.72 -45.23
CA ILE A 21 -42.17 4.11 -46.22
C ILE A 21 -43.07 3.20 -45.38
N GLY A 22 -44.32 3.63 -45.30
CA GLY A 22 -45.38 2.83 -44.72
C GLY A 22 -45.75 1.70 -45.69
N ASP A 23 -45.54 0.49 -45.23
CA ASP A 23 -46.21 -0.68 -45.84
C ASP A 23 -46.95 -1.44 -44.74
N GLN A 24 -48.28 -1.36 -44.88
CA GLN A 24 -49.24 -2.14 -44.15
C GLN A 24 -49.08 -3.61 -44.50
N CYS A 25 -48.47 -4.40 -43.65
CA CYS A 25 -48.53 -5.84 -43.71
C CYS A 25 -49.69 -6.33 -42.81
N PRO A 26 -50.66 -7.08 -43.40
CA PRO A 26 -51.77 -7.62 -42.61
C PRO A 26 -51.31 -8.76 -41.71
N GLY A 27 -51.70 -8.66 -40.48
CA GLY A 27 -51.72 -9.56 -39.37
C GLY A 27 -51.15 -10.97 -39.47
N PHE A 28 -49.96 -11.18 -38.96
CA PHE A 28 -49.59 -12.44 -38.33
C PHE A 28 -49.42 -12.19 -36.81
N TYR A 29 -50.53 -12.23 -36.10
CA TYR A 29 -50.48 -12.41 -34.64
C TYR A 29 -49.97 -13.84 -34.41
N ARG A 30 -48.66 -14.04 -34.41
CA ARG A 30 -48.07 -15.23 -33.84
C ARG A 30 -48.17 -15.05 -32.32
N ASP A 31 -49.08 -15.85 -31.72
CA ASP A 31 -49.09 -16.03 -30.25
C ASP A 31 -47.68 -16.34 -29.78
N ARG A 32 -47.00 -15.33 -29.21
CA ARG A 32 -45.73 -15.57 -28.55
C ARG A 32 -46.03 -16.44 -27.32
N PRO A 33 -45.44 -17.63 -27.23
CA PRO A 33 -45.60 -18.42 -26.02
C PRO A 33 -45.28 -17.54 -24.79
N PRO A 34 -46.04 -17.67 -23.71
CA PRO A 34 -45.81 -16.89 -22.50
C PRO A 34 -44.33 -17.00 -22.13
N ARG A 35 -43.66 -15.85 -22.03
CA ARG A 35 -42.24 -15.82 -21.61
C ARG A 35 -42.18 -16.52 -20.28
N THR A 36 -41.52 -17.69 -20.24
CA THR A 36 -41.15 -18.31 -18.99
C THR A 36 -40.49 -17.28 -18.11
N PRO A 37 -40.98 -17.10 -16.87
CA PRO A 37 -40.32 -16.19 -15.93
C PRO A 37 -38.84 -16.53 -15.93
N ARG A 38 -37.97 -15.57 -16.27
CA ARG A 38 -36.54 -15.80 -16.10
C ARG A 38 -36.35 -16.24 -14.66
N PRO A 39 -35.62 -17.36 -14.43
CA PRO A 39 -35.33 -17.74 -13.07
C PRO A 39 -34.75 -16.50 -12.41
N HIS A 40 -35.34 -16.10 -11.29
CA HIS A 40 -34.82 -15.05 -10.45
C HIS A 40 -33.33 -15.39 -10.24
N ARG A 41 -32.44 -14.62 -10.88
CA ARG A 41 -31.07 -14.63 -10.42
C ARG A 41 -31.16 -14.29 -8.94
N PRO A 42 -30.54 -15.10 -8.08
CA PRO A 42 -30.47 -14.74 -6.67
C PRO A 42 -30.02 -13.27 -6.64
N HIS A 43 -30.84 -12.47 -6.02
CA HIS A 43 -30.61 -11.03 -5.88
C HIS A 43 -29.19 -10.92 -5.35
N ASP A 44 -28.31 -10.25 -6.10
CA ASP A 44 -27.00 -9.80 -5.62
C ASP A 44 -27.24 -8.75 -4.51
N SER A 45 -27.94 -9.15 -3.44
CA SER A 45 -28.17 -8.32 -2.26
C SER A 45 -26.92 -8.13 -1.40
N ASP A 46 -25.82 -8.76 -1.79
CA ASP A 46 -24.53 -8.71 -1.10
C ASP A 46 -23.82 -7.34 -1.19
N PHE A 47 -24.44 -6.35 -1.80
CA PHE A 47 -23.75 -5.16 -2.21
C PHE A 47 -24.35 -3.84 -1.71
N GLY A 48 -25.16 -3.92 -0.65
CA GLY A 48 -25.82 -2.72 -0.11
C GLY A 48 -24.93 -1.77 0.70
N LYS A 49 -23.82 -2.23 1.26
CA LYS A 49 -22.98 -1.38 2.10
C LYS A 49 -22.02 -0.55 1.25
N ARG A 50 -22.22 0.78 1.30
CA ARG A 50 -21.29 1.73 0.69
C ARG A 50 -19.98 1.86 1.46
N VAL A 51 -19.99 1.54 2.74
CA VAL A 51 -18.87 1.69 3.66
C VAL A 51 -18.64 0.37 4.38
N THR A 52 -17.42 -0.11 4.38
CA THR A 52 -16.99 -1.33 5.07
C THR A 52 -15.87 -0.97 6.02
N LEU A 53 -16.04 -1.28 7.28
CA LEU A 53 -15.04 -1.16 8.33
C LEU A 53 -14.41 -2.52 8.63
N GLY A 54 -13.21 -2.51 9.21
CA GLY A 54 -12.56 -3.74 9.59
C GLY A 54 -11.49 -3.56 10.65
N VAL A 55 -10.83 -4.66 10.97
CA VAL A 55 -9.62 -4.70 11.78
C VAL A 55 -8.56 -5.50 11.03
N ALA A 56 -7.34 -5.01 11.02
CA ALA A 56 -6.24 -5.60 10.29
C ALA A 56 -4.99 -5.72 11.13
N PHE A 57 -4.22 -6.77 10.88
CA PHE A 57 -2.88 -6.98 11.38
C PHE A 57 -1.99 -7.50 10.26
N GLY A 58 -0.80 -6.92 10.13
CA GLY A 58 0.20 -7.32 9.14
C GLY A 58 1.57 -7.43 9.75
N ILE A 59 2.36 -8.34 9.20
CA ILE A 59 3.75 -8.55 9.56
C ILE A 59 4.57 -8.86 8.32
N GLY A 60 5.84 -8.46 8.32
CA GLY A 60 6.74 -8.79 7.22
C GLY A 60 8.11 -8.14 7.33
N PRO A 61 8.98 -8.38 6.35
CA PRO A 61 10.30 -7.79 6.29
C PRO A 61 10.26 -6.33 5.85
N GLY A 62 11.06 -5.50 6.54
CA GLY A 62 11.34 -4.13 6.14
C GLY A 62 12.85 -3.88 6.07
N TRP A 63 13.24 -2.91 5.27
CA TRP A 63 14.62 -2.53 5.05
C TRP A 63 14.78 -1.06 4.73
N LEU A 64 16.01 -0.58 4.90
CA LEU A 64 16.44 0.74 4.46
C LEU A 64 17.39 0.60 3.27
N ASN A 65 17.17 1.40 2.25
CA ASN A 65 18.06 1.51 1.08
C ASN A 65 18.85 2.82 1.23
N PRO A 66 20.12 2.77 1.62
CA PRO A 66 20.96 3.96 1.73
C PRO A 66 21.22 4.55 0.34
N ARG A 67 21.33 5.88 0.29
CA ARG A 67 21.71 6.66 -0.89
C ARG A 67 22.95 7.51 -0.63
N THR A 68 23.58 7.30 0.51
CA THR A 68 24.80 8.00 0.95
C THR A 68 25.99 7.08 0.76
N ASP A 69 27.09 7.61 0.24
CA ASP A 69 28.35 6.89 0.14
C ASP A 69 28.84 6.47 1.53
N SER A 70 29.61 5.39 1.61
CA SER A 70 30.14 4.80 2.86
C SER A 70 29.09 4.18 3.80
N VAL A 71 27.81 4.11 3.37
CA VAL A 71 26.73 3.44 4.09
C VAL A 71 26.16 2.32 3.24
N SER A 72 26.12 1.12 3.78
CA SER A 72 25.57 -0.04 3.10
C SER A 72 24.38 -0.64 3.86
N ARG A 73 23.55 -1.40 3.14
CA ARG A 73 22.46 -2.15 3.77
C ARG A 73 23.04 -3.35 4.54
N ALA A 74 22.78 -3.42 5.85
CA ALA A 74 23.24 -4.50 6.72
C ALA A 74 22.22 -5.62 6.93
N GLY A 75 20.94 -5.40 6.56
CA GLY A 75 19.93 -6.44 6.70
C GLY A 75 18.51 -5.92 6.77
N ILE A 76 17.62 -6.84 7.07
CA ILE A 76 16.17 -6.61 7.23
C ILE A 76 15.80 -6.55 8.71
N VAL A 77 14.63 -5.96 8.98
CA VAL A 77 13.97 -6.00 10.30
C VAL A 77 12.53 -6.49 10.11
N ASN A 78 11.97 -7.10 11.13
CA ASN A 78 10.55 -7.40 11.11
C ASN A 78 9.78 -6.10 11.35
N THR A 79 8.85 -5.82 10.45
CA THR A 79 7.88 -4.73 10.55
C THR A 79 6.51 -5.30 10.87
N MET A 80 5.66 -4.47 11.46
CA MET A 80 4.28 -4.82 11.73
C MET A 80 3.38 -3.61 11.50
N ARG A 81 2.15 -3.88 11.06
CA ARG A 81 1.11 -2.86 10.86
C ARG A 81 -0.19 -3.40 11.42
N TYR A 82 -0.89 -2.59 12.20
CA TYR A 82 -2.20 -2.95 12.72
C TYR A 82 -3.09 -1.70 12.79
N GLY A 83 -4.39 -1.90 12.57
CA GLY A 83 -5.29 -0.77 12.54
C GLY A 83 -6.68 -1.10 12.01
N ILE A 84 -7.38 -0.05 11.63
CA ILE A 84 -8.76 -0.07 11.18
C ILE A 84 -8.81 0.37 9.72
N PRO A 85 -8.95 -0.57 8.76
CA PRO A 85 -9.23 -0.25 7.38
C PRO A 85 -10.65 0.24 7.19
N LEU A 86 -10.84 1.13 6.24
CA LEU A 86 -12.10 1.69 5.80
C LEU A 86 -12.16 1.64 4.27
N ASP A 87 -13.08 0.88 3.72
CA ASP A 87 -13.34 0.81 2.29
C ASP A 87 -14.67 1.47 1.94
N ILE A 88 -14.66 2.42 1.02
CA ILE A 88 -15.83 3.17 0.56
C ILE A 88 -16.11 2.80 -0.90
N ASN A 89 -17.24 2.16 -1.15
CA ASN A 89 -17.67 1.84 -2.50
C ASN A 89 -18.23 3.09 -3.19
N PHE A 90 -17.65 3.46 -4.32
CA PHE A 90 -18.09 4.62 -5.11
C PHE A 90 -18.75 4.23 -6.44
N THR A 91 -18.93 2.92 -6.70
CA THR A 91 -19.58 2.44 -7.92
C THR A 91 -20.79 1.55 -7.61
N THR A 92 -21.73 1.50 -8.54
CA THR A 92 -22.90 0.62 -8.43
C THR A 92 -22.58 -0.86 -8.65
N LYS A 93 -21.43 -1.16 -9.26
CA LYS A 93 -21.01 -2.54 -9.60
C LYS A 93 -20.10 -3.19 -8.56
N ASN A 94 -19.80 -2.51 -7.46
CA ASN A 94 -19.03 -3.02 -6.32
C ASN A 94 -17.63 -3.57 -6.64
N ASN A 95 -17.02 -3.07 -7.71
CA ASN A 95 -15.69 -3.50 -8.15
C ASN A 95 -14.60 -2.49 -7.75
N TYR A 96 -14.99 -1.25 -7.40
CA TYR A 96 -14.06 -0.16 -7.13
C TYR A 96 -14.37 0.46 -5.78
N TYR A 97 -13.35 0.52 -4.95
CA TYR A 97 -13.43 1.10 -3.61
C TYR A 97 -12.34 2.14 -3.42
N PHE A 98 -12.68 3.22 -2.77
CA PHE A 98 -11.69 4.05 -2.12
C PHE A 98 -11.31 3.39 -0.80
N SER A 99 -10.04 3.05 -0.66
CA SER A 99 -9.52 2.39 0.54
C SER A 99 -8.70 3.38 1.35
N THR A 100 -9.05 3.52 2.62
CA THR A 100 -8.36 4.34 3.59
C THR A 100 -8.35 3.65 4.95
N GLY A 101 -8.00 4.35 6.01
CA GLY A 101 -8.00 3.79 7.36
C GLY A 101 -6.97 4.46 8.26
N VAL A 102 -6.88 3.96 9.48
CA VAL A 102 -5.91 4.41 10.48
C VAL A 102 -5.10 3.22 10.96
N PHE A 103 -3.79 3.31 10.82
CA PHE A 103 -2.88 2.22 11.17
C PHE A 103 -1.72 2.71 12.01
N PHE A 104 -1.30 1.88 12.94
CA PHE A 104 0.02 1.98 13.55
C PHE A 104 0.96 1.08 12.76
N SER A 105 2.05 1.62 12.25
CA SER A 105 3.02 0.88 11.48
C SER A 105 4.43 1.03 12.04
N HIS A 106 5.14 -0.08 12.12
CA HIS A 106 6.54 -0.14 12.48
C HIS A 106 7.36 -0.24 11.19
N SER A 107 8.35 0.61 11.03
CA SER A 107 9.24 0.61 9.87
C SER A 107 10.66 0.87 10.31
N GLY A 108 11.61 0.27 9.59
CA GLY A 108 13.02 0.43 9.91
C GLY A 108 13.90 -0.47 9.04
N GLY A 109 15.14 -0.61 9.47
CA GLY A 109 16.13 -1.42 8.78
C GLY A 109 17.45 -1.44 9.54
N LYS A 110 18.44 -2.11 8.96
CA LYS A 110 19.81 -2.13 9.45
C LYS A 110 20.73 -1.51 8.41
N LEU A 111 21.53 -0.55 8.85
CA LEU A 111 22.55 0.09 8.05
C LEU A 111 23.93 -0.22 8.64
N ARG A 112 24.89 -0.40 7.78
CA ARG A 112 26.30 -0.61 8.11
C ARG A 112 27.04 0.67 7.77
N PHE A 113 27.78 1.15 8.74
CA PHE A 113 28.70 2.27 8.65
C PHE A 113 30.10 1.74 8.72
N VAL A 114 30.95 2.20 7.82
CA VAL A 114 32.37 1.87 7.82
C VAL A 114 33.11 3.17 8.06
N ASP A 115 33.67 3.31 9.25
CA ASP A 115 34.46 4.46 9.65
C ASP A 115 35.94 4.05 9.61
N ASP A 116 36.72 4.71 8.77
CA ASP A 116 38.17 4.54 8.73
C ASP A 116 38.79 5.65 9.59
N LEU A 117 39.08 5.29 10.83
CA LEU A 117 39.77 6.17 11.77
C LEU A 117 41.27 5.97 11.58
N GLU A 118 41.97 6.99 11.05
CA GLU A 118 43.41 6.98 10.72
C GLU A 118 44.34 6.41 11.83
N ASN A 119 43.90 6.38 13.09
CA ASN A 119 44.68 5.92 14.24
C ASN A 119 44.15 4.64 14.94
N VAL A 120 42.98 4.13 14.56
CA VAL A 120 42.30 3.01 15.26
C VAL A 120 41.99 1.86 14.31
N GLY A 121 42.13 2.09 13.02
CA GLY A 121 41.74 1.12 11.97
C GLY A 121 40.26 1.26 11.61
N VAL A 122 39.81 0.35 10.73
CA VAL A 122 38.43 0.33 10.23
C VAL A 122 37.48 -0.13 11.32
N LEU A 123 36.59 0.75 11.74
CA LEU A 123 35.51 0.42 12.68
C LEU A 123 34.22 0.18 11.89
N GLU A 124 33.70 -1.02 11.99
CA GLU A 124 32.42 -1.39 11.40
C GLU A 124 31.30 -1.30 12.45
N THR A 125 30.30 -0.45 12.21
CA THR A 125 29.15 -0.31 13.09
C THR A 125 27.88 -0.64 12.34
N VAL A 126 27.08 -1.59 12.83
CA VAL A 126 25.76 -1.91 12.31
C VAL A 126 24.71 -1.26 13.19
N ARG A 127 24.00 -0.25 12.66
CA ARG A 127 22.92 0.45 13.34
C ARG A 127 21.57 -0.07 12.90
N ARG A 128 20.77 -0.49 13.88
CA ARG A 128 19.39 -0.91 13.69
C ARG A 128 18.46 0.26 14.01
N TYR A 129 17.65 0.64 13.05
CA TYR A 129 16.60 1.64 13.18
C TYR A 129 15.23 0.99 13.32
N ASN A 130 14.40 1.56 14.19
CA ASN A 130 12.99 1.18 14.35
C ASN A 130 12.18 2.44 14.66
N ALA A 131 11.24 2.77 13.80
CA ALA A 131 10.36 3.91 13.95
C ALA A 131 8.89 3.45 13.92
N ILE A 132 8.08 4.10 14.75
CA ILE A 132 6.63 3.87 14.85
C ILE A 132 5.93 5.07 14.25
N TYR A 133 4.97 4.80 13.36
CA TYR A 133 4.21 5.79 12.64
C TYR A 133 2.71 5.59 12.85
N LEU A 134 1.97 6.69 12.85
CA LEU A 134 0.54 6.72 12.55
C LEU A 134 0.39 6.86 11.04
N SER A 135 -0.22 5.89 10.39
CA SER A 135 -0.27 5.78 8.93
C SER A 135 -1.70 5.82 8.43
N LEU A 136 -1.91 6.64 7.41
CA LEU A 136 -3.19 6.84 6.73
C LEU A 136 -3.02 6.42 5.27
N PRO A 137 -3.43 5.21 4.88
CA PRO A 137 -3.45 4.83 3.47
C PRO A 137 -4.54 5.60 2.73
N THR A 138 -4.27 5.97 1.49
CA THR A 138 -5.25 6.52 0.55
C THR A 138 -5.04 5.87 -0.80
N GLY A 139 -6.02 5.14 -1.28
CA GLY A 139 -5.83 4.43 -2.53
C GLY A 139 -7.11 3.85 -3.11
N ILE A 140 -6.93 3.13 -4.19
CA ILE A 140 -8.00 2.43 -4.90
C ILE A 140 -7.83 0.94 -4.67
N LYS A 141 -8.94 0.30 -4.33
CA LYS A 141 -9.04 -1.16 -4.24
C LYS A 141 -9.98 -1.65 -5.33
N LEU A 142 -9.49 -2.60 -6.10
CA LEU A 142 -10.21 -3.27 -7.17
C LEU A 142 -10.61 -4.66 -6.69
N LYS A 143 -11.86 -5.05 -6.86
CA LYS A 143 -12.35 -6.37 -6.46
C LYS A 143 -12.98 -7.09 -7.64
N THR A 144 -12.74 -8.39 -7.76
CA THR A 144 -13.46 -9.24 -8.72
C THR A 144 -14.86 -9.57 -8.20
N PRO A 145 -15.77 -9.99 -9.08
CA PRO A 145 -17.01 -10.62 -8.63
C PRO A 145 -16.73 -11.83 -7.73
N SER A 146 -17.62 -12.09 -6.79
CA SER A 146 -17.50 -13.25 -5.89
C SER A 146 -17.60 -14.56 -6.67
N MET A 147 -16.59 -15.41 -6.50
CA MET A 147 -16.54 -16.77 -7.05
C MET A 147 -16.60 -17.77 -5.90
N LYS A 148 -17.77 -18.36 -5.65
CA LYS A 148 -17.97 -19.31 -4.55
C LYS A 148 -17.56 -18.77 -3.16
N GLY A 149 -17.82 -17.48 -2.91
CA GLY A 149 -17.45 -16.82 -1.67
C GLY A 149 -16.04 -16.19 -1.66
N PHE A 150 -15.20 -16.45 -2.66
CA PHE A 150 -13.88 -15.84 -2.80
C PHE A 150 -13.93 -14.61 -3.71
N VAL A 151 -13.27 -13.55 -3.28
CA VAL A 151 -13.07 -12.31 -4.03
C VAL A 151 -11.58 -12.05 -4.10
N VAL A 152 -11.04 -11.92 -5.31
CA VAL A 152 -9.66 -11.46 -5.50
C VAL A 152 -9.65 -9.95 -5.51
N ALA A 153 -8.70 -9.35 -4.84
CA ALA A 153 -8.58 -7.91 -4.78
C ALA A 153 -7.15 -7.44 -5.02
N ALA A 154 -7.04 -6.31 -5.70
CA ALA A 154 -5.81 -5.56 -5.87
C ALA A 154 -6.00 -4.16 -5.28
N GLN A 155 -4.96 -3.60 -4.69
CA GLN A 155 -4.99 -2.25 -4.14
C GLN A 155 -3.70 -1.51 -4.45
N PHE A 156 -3.80 -0.21 -4.66
CA PHE A 156 -2.65 0.65 -4.86
C PHE A 156 -2.98 2.08 -4.42
N GLY A 157 -1.97 2.81 -4.02
CA GLY A 157 -2.16 4.18 -3.54
C GLY A 157 -0.95 4.73 -2.81
N PHE A 158 -1.21 5.69 -1.93
CA PHE A 158 -0.21 6.35 -1.11
C PHE A 158 -0.44 6.06 0.37
N LEU A 159 0.65 6.00 1.10
CA LEU A 159 0.68 5.81 2.54
C LEU A 159 1.30 7.04 3.19
N HIS A 160 0.45 7.87 3.78
CA HIS A 160 0.87 9.05 4.53
C HIS A 160 1.13 8.64 5.98
N SER A 161 2.35 8.86 6.47
CA SER A 161 2.74 8.35 7.78
C SER A 161 3.40 9.45 8.62
N PHE A 162 2.88 9.63 9.84
CA PHE A 162 3.37 10.60 10.81
C PHE A 162 4.13 9.85 11.91
N ARG A 163 5.40 10.19 12.12
CA ARG A 163 6.23 9.55 13.12
C ARG A 163 5.75 9.86 14.53
N LEU A 164 5.55 8.82 15.31
CA LEU A 164 5.27 8.92 16.74
C LEU A 164 6.56 8.84 17.56
N THR A 165 7.41 7.87 17.24
CA THR A 165 8.70 7.67 17.91
C THR A 165 9.68 6.96 16.99
N ALA A 166 10.98 7.16 17.24
CA ALA A 166 12.03 6.42 16.58
C ALA A 166 13.13 6.07 17.57
N LYS A 167 13.67 4.87 17.45
CA LYS A 167 14.75 4.34 18.28
C LYS A 167 15.83 3.72 17.40
N ALA A 168 17.07 3.84 17.84
CA ALA A 168 18.21 3.18 17.23
C ALA A 168 18.96 2.34 18.27
N SER A 169 19.72 1.36 17.80
CA SER A 169 20.68 0.60 18.59
C SER A 169 21.86 0.20 17.72
N ASP A 170 23.06 0.34 18.23
CA ASP A 170 24.30 0.06 17.54
C ASP A 170 24.83 -1.30 17.91
N GLN A 171 25.35 -2.03 16.93
CA GLN A 171 26.13 -3.24 17.10
C GLN A 171 27.53 -2.99 16.54
N TYR A 172 28.54 -3.21 17.36
CA TYR A 172 29.94 -3.08 16.99
C TYR A 172 30.73 -4.26 17.58
N GLU A 173 31.84 -4.53 17.01
CA GLU A 173 32.72 -5.61 17.47
C GLU A 173 33.88 -5.02 18.27
N VAL A 174 34.04 -5.49 19.51
CA VAL A 174 35.15 -5.11 20.40
C VAL A 174 35.88 -6.37 20.80
N ALA A 175 37.16 -6.44 20.49
CA ALA A 175 38.04 -7.59 20.84
C ALA A 175 37.48 -8.96 20.40
N GLY A 176 36.75 -9.02 19.25
CA GLY A 176 36.14 -10.22 18.72
C GLY A 176 34.76 -10.56 19.30
N GLU A 177 34.27 -9.77 20.24
CA GLU A 177 32.92 -9.92 20.77
C GLU A 177 31.94 -8.88 20.19
N LYS A 178 30.74 -9.35 19.82
CA LYS A 178 29.66 -8.46 19.34
C LYS A 178 28.94 -7.80 20.51
N VAL A 179 29.15 -6.51 20.66
CA VAL A 179 28.49 -5.68 21.67
C VAL A 179 27.30 -4.96 21.03
N THR A 180 26.16 -4.96 21.71
CA THR A 180 24.97 -4.21 21.30
C THR A 180 24.69 -3.11 22.30
N SER A 181 24.62 -1.86 21.84
CA SER A 181 24.25 -0.73 22.68
C SER A 181 22.80 -0.83 23.16
N SER A 182 22.48 -0.21 24.28
CA SER A 182 21.09 -0.01 24.67
C SER A 182 20.35 0.83 23.63
N LYS A 183 19.04 0.59 23.49
CA LYS A 183 18.19 1.38 22.57
C LYS A 183 18.13 2.83 23.05
N TYR A 184 18.45 3.75 22.16
CA TYR A 184 18.35 5.19 22.40
C TYR A 184 17.33 5.85 21.46
N MET A 185 16.85 7.03 21.87
CA MET A 185 15.87 7.80 21.10
C MET A 185 16.56 8.46 19.91
N TYR A 186 16.01 8.22 18.71
CA TYR A 186 16.50 8.76 17.44
C TYR A 186 15.43 9.58 16.73
N THR A 187 14.56 10.21 17.51
CA THR A 187 13.37 10.89 17.00
C THR A 187 13.73 12.19 16.27
N LYS A 188 14.72 12.94 16.73
CA LYS A 188 15.08 14.23 16.12
C LYS A 188 15.70 14.07 14.74
N GLU A 189 16.42 12.98 14.53
CA GLU A 189 17.18 12.65 13.32
C GLU A 189 16.36 11.91 12.27
N THR A 190 15.18 11.42 12.62
CA THR A 190 14.27 10.74 11.69
C THR A 190 13.23 11.73 11.15
N ALA A 191 12.84 11.61 9.89
CA ALA A 191 11.81 12.47 9.31
C ALA A 191 10.48 12.32 10.04
N TRP A 192 9.81 13.44 10.34
CA TRP A 192 8.52 13.46 11.06
C TRP A 192 7.36 12.99 10.19
N PHE A 193 7.47 13.18 8.88
CA PHE A 193 6.51 12.79 7.87
C PHE A 193 7.17 11.86 6.86
N ARG A 194 6.44 10.81 6.48
CA ARG A 194 6.87 9.85 5.48
C ARG A 194 5.73 9.62 4.49
N GLU A 195 6.05 9.66 3.22
CA GLU A 195 5.16 9.30 2.15
C GLU A 195 5.71 8.12 1.37
N ALA A 196 4.85 7.11 1.13
CA ALA A 196 5.20 5.92 0.38
C ALA A 196 4.11 5.60 -0.63
N GLY A 197 4.51 5.06 -1.78
CA GLY A 197 3.59 4.36 -2.67
C GLY A 197 3.42 2.93 -2.18
N TYR A 198 2.21 2.39 -2.28
CA TYR A 198 1.97 0.99 -1.99
C TYR A 198 1.17 0.30 -3.10
N ILE A 199 1.43 -0.99 -3.24
CA ILE A 199 0.68 -1.91 -4.07
C ILE A 199 0.42 -3.19 -3.27
N GLY A 200 -0.76 -3.77 -3.42
CA GLY A 200 -1.12 -5.01 -2.73
C GLY A 200 -2.04 -5.88 -3.56
N LEU A 201 -1.90 -7.17 -3.36
CA LEU A 201 -2.76 -8.21 -3.91
C LEU A 201 -3.26 -9.09 -2.78
N GLY A 202 -4.49 -9.55 -2.89
CA GLY A 202 -5.05 -10.41 -1.86
C GLY A 202 -6.36 -11.07 -2.24
N MET A 203 -6.88 -11.77 -1.26
CA MET A 203 -8.15 -12.47 -1.35
C MET A 203 -9.01 -12.15 -0.15
N GLU A 204 -10.30 -12.04 -0.38
CA GLU A 204 -11.32 -11.91 0.66
C GLU A 204 -12.24 -13.15 0.57
N TYR A 205 -12.60 -13.70 1.71
CA TYR A 205 -13.58 -14.78 1.82
C TYR A 205 -14.81 -14.27 2.54
N VAL A 206 -15.94 -14.33 1.86
CA VAL A 206 -17.25 -13.93 2.40
C VAL A 206 -17.81 -15.07 3.21
N ILE A 207 -17.91 -14.89 4.54
CA ILE A 207 -18.46 -15.90 5.45
C ILE A 207 -19.97 -15.76 5.55
N LYS A 208 -20.45 -14.54 5.69
CA LYS A 208 -21.87 -14.19 5.80
C LYS A 208 -22.04 -12.74 5.35
N ASP A 209 -23.16 -12.43 4.77
CA ASP A 209 -23.57 -11.18 4.09
C ASP A 209 -22.64 -9.96 4.22
N ASP A 210 -22.18 -9.65 5.43
CA ASP A 210 -21.35 -8.49 5.73
C ASP A 210 -19.99 -8.85 6.34
N PHE A 211 -19.78 -10.11 6.74
CA PHE A 211 -18.57 -10.53 7.43
C PHE A 211 -17.60 -11.21 6.47
N ARG A 212 -16.42 -10.64 6.34
CA ARG A 212 -15.35 -11.12 5.43
C ARG A 212 -14.04 -11.25 6.17
N VAL A 213 -13.31 -12.29 5.87
CA VAL A 213 -11.91 -12.45 6.25
C VAL A 213 -11.06 -12.19 5.01
N TYR A 214 -9.95 -11.50 5.16
CA TYR A 214 -9.06 -11.23 4.05
C TYR A 214 -7.60 -11.50 4.37
N LEU A 215 -6.86 -11.80 3.32
CA LEU A 215 -5.41 -11.93 3.32
C LEU A 215 -4.85 -11.10 2.17
N TYR A 216 -3.91 -10.19 2.47
CA TYR A 216 -3.22 -9.36 1.49
C TYR A 216 -1.71 -9.51 1.64
N ALA A 217 -1.01 -9.52 0.51
CA ALA A 217 0.41 -9.23 0.43
C ALA A 217 0.57 -7.81 -0.10
N THR A 218 1.24 -6.95 0.65
CA THR A 218 1.45 -5.54 0.28
C THR A 218 2.92 -5.21 0.24
N TYR A 219 3.31 -4.41 -0.74
CA TYR A 219 4.63 -3.80 -0.85
C TYR A 219 4.49 -2.30 -0.77
N ASP A 220 5.27 -1.64 0.08
CA ASP A 220 5.37 -0.18 0.12
C ASP A 220 6.82 0.28 0.00
N HIS A 221 7.00 1.40 -0.69
CA HIS A 221 8.28 2.05 -0.89
C HIS A 221 8.16 3.55 -0.65
N THR A 222 9.07 4.10 0.20
CA THR A 222 9.05 5.53 0.51
C THR A 222 9.72 6.36 -0.57
N PHE A 223 9.12 7.49 -0.88
CA PHE A 223 9.70 8.51 -1.77
C PHE A 223 10.54 9.53 -1.01
N VAL A 224 10.20 9.76 0.26
CA VAL A 224 10.83 10.74 1.14
C VAL A 224 11.98 10.08 1.90
N ASN A 225 12.99 10.87 2.20
CA ASN A 225 14.12 10.43 3.02
C ASN A 225 13.64 9.96 4.41
N PHE A 226 14.15 8.82 4.86
CA PHE A 226 13.89 8.30 6.20
C PHE A 226 14.48 9.20 7.29
N PHE A 227 15.62 9.83 7.00
CA PHE A 227 16.30 10.76 7.90
C PHE A 227 15.79 12.18 7.73
N GLY A 228 15.67 12.90 8.85
CA GLY A 228 15.35 14.32 8.86
C GLY A 228 16.59 15.19 8.62
N ASN A 229 16.38 16.49 8.42
CA ASN A 229 17.46 17.47 8.20
C ASN A 229 18.42 17.64 9.39
N LYS A 230 18.12 17.04 10.54
CA LYS A 230 18.94 17.04 11.75
C LYS A 230 19.68 15.74 11.98
N ALA A 231 19.59 14.79 11.04
CA ALA A 231 20.43 13.60 11.10
C ALA A 231 21.88 14.05 11.02
N GLU A 232 22.67 13.72 12.04
CA GLU A 232 24.08 14.04 12.03
C GLU A 232 24.71 13.44 10.78
N PRO A 233 25.47 14.24 10.03
CA PRO A 233 26.19 13.72 8.89
C PRO A 233 27.10 12.60 9.38
N ASN A 234 27.26 11.58 8.57
CA ASN A 234 28.25 10.55 8.81
C ASN A 234 29.58 11.28 9.14
N LEU A 235 30.14 11.02 10.30
CA LEU A 235 31.30 11.76 10.88
C LEU A 235 32.47 11.95 9.91
N LEU A 236 32.57 11.08 8.88
CA LEU A 236 33.66 11.07 7.93
C LEU A 236 33.34 11.70 6.58
N SER A 237 32.10 11.69 6.11
CA SER A 237 31.81 12.16 4.74
C SER A 237 31.24 13.58 4.68
N GLY A 238 30.79 14.14 5.81
CA GLY A 238 30.13 15.45 5.84
C GLY A 238 28.81 15.51 5.03
N ASN A 239 28.41 14.40 4.42
CA ASN A 239 27.23 14.29 3.58
C ASN A 239 26.00 13.97 4.41
N GLU A 240 24.87 14.60 4.05
CA GLU A 240 23.58 14.28 4.67
C GLU A 240 23.23 12.81 4.53
N MET A 241 22.78 12.18 5.61
CA MET A 241 22.29 10.82 5.57
C MET A 241 21.00 10.73 4.78
N ARG A 242 20.99 9.90 3.74
CA ARG A 242 19.82 9.65 2.90
C ARG A 242 19.56 8.17 2.76
N ALA A 243 18.32 7.76 3.07
CA ALA A 243 17.85 6.41 2.85
C ALA A 243 16.35 6.40 2.60
N THR A 244 15.89 5.46 1.78
CA THR A 244 14.47 5.18 1.59
C THR A 244 14.12 3.87 2.27
N ALA A 245 12.90 3.75 2.80
CA ALA A 245 12.42 2.52 3.41
C ALA A 245 11.55 1.73 2.43
N GLY A 246 11.68 0.42 2.46
CA GLY A 246 10.80 -0.51 1.76
C GLY A 246 10.31 -1.58 2.72
N ASN A 247 9.06 -2.01 2.56
CA ASN A 247 8.48 -3.09 3.35
C ASN A 247 7.67 -4.02 2.44
N VAL A 248 7.69 -5.31 2.76
CA VAL A 248 6.72 -6.29 2.27
C VAL A 248 5.97 -6.81 3.47
N GLU A 249 4.66 -6.77 3.45
CA GLU A 249 3.83 -7.18 4.59
C GLU A 249 2.74 -8.15 4.14
N PHE A 250 2.53 -9.18 4.94
CA PHE A 250 1.38 -10.06 4.85
C PHE A 250 0.37 -9.62 5.89
N MET A 251 -0.79 -9.19 5.42
CA MET A 251 -1.83 -8.60 6.24
C MET A 251 -3.04 -9.51 6.27
N VAL A 252 -3.53 -9.83 7.45
CA VAL A 252 -4.78 -10.54 7.69
C VAL A 252 -5.75 -9.62 8.42
N GLY A 253 -7.03 -9.74 8.11
CA GLY A 253 -8.05 -8.95 8.80
C GLY A 253 -9.45 -9.46 8.57
N ILE A 254 -10.36 -8.79 9.25
CA ILE A 254 -11.80 -9.01 9.16
C ILE A 254 -12.48 -7.69 8.81
N CYS A 255 -13.51 -7.76 7.98
CA CYS A 255 -14.37 -6.63 7.62
C CYS A 255 -15.83 -6.96 7.95
N PHE A 256 -16.59 -5.92 8.32
CA PHE A 256 -18.00 -6.00 8.70
C PHE A 256 -18.76 -4.73 8.30
#